data_58bded68bc766f4f90778ed751260eb0
#
_entry.id   58bded68bc766f4f90778ed751260eb0
#
_cell.length_a   1.000
_cell.length_b   1.000
_cell.length_c   1.000
_cell.angle_alpha   90.00
_cell.angle_beta   90.00
_cell.angle_gamma   90.00
#
_symmetry.space_group_name_H-M   'P 1'
#
loop_
_entity.id
_entity.type
_entity.pdbx_description
1 polymer ?
#
loop_
_entity_poly.entity_id
_entity_poly.type
_entity_poly.pdbx_seq_one_letter_code
_entity_poly.pdbx_strand_id
1 'polypeptide(L)'
;RLLALDAPATTLTLSGANIAPTGSLLLCRFAAVADGESASLTTTTAPASYVDPGTARCAPPPADGPATLLVSLSLDGGDAWAAPAVAFTRYDALAPPSVSAVRPAASGTDEGARVVVHGSNFAPTEGFSCTFGDAPPTPATALRSSMARCRAPVVASSGTVGLRLSLGGGGGMSA
;
A
#
# COMPACT_ATOMS: atom_id res chain seq x y z
N ARG A 1 -5.69 0.41 5.65
CA ARG A 1 -5.01 0.78 6.91
C ARG A 1 -3.51 0.57 6.75
N LEU A 2 -2.71 1.45 7.33
CA LEU A 2 -1.26 1.44 7.26
C LEU A 2 -0.66 0.86 8.54
N LEU A 3 0.42 0.10 8.42
CA LEU A 3 1.28 -0.28 9.53
C LEU A 3 2.74 0.02 9.20
N ALA A 4 3.43 0.64 10.15
CA ALA A 4 4.87 0.70 10.15
C ALA A 4 5.43 -0.67 10.57
N LEU A 5 6.56 -1.08 10.00
CA LEU A 5 7.20 -2.37 10.29
C LEU A 5 7.66 -2.49 11.75
N ASP A 6 7.99 -1.36 12.38
CA ASP A 6 8.46 -1.31 13.77
C ASP A 6 7.35 -1.24 14.82
N ALA A 7 6.06 -1.27 14.41
CA ALA A 7 4.97 -1.27 15.37
C ALA A 7 4.88 -2.65 16.06
N PRO A 8 4.77 -2.70 17.41
CA PRO A 8 4.53 -3.95 18.11
C PRO A 8 3.28 -4.61 17.56
N ALA A 9 3.25 -5.95 17.51
CA ALA A 9 2.22 -6.81 16.87
C ALA A 9 0.86 -6.13 16.71
N THR A 10 0.70 -5.34 15.65
CA THR A 10 -0.48 -4.50 15.49
C THR A 10 -1.61 -5.34 14.93
N THR A 11 -2.67 -5.43 15.71
CA THR A 11 -3.88 -6.12 15.29
C THR A 11 -4.66 -5.26 14.30
N LEU A 12 -4.97 -5.83 13.13
CA LEU A 12 -5.86 -5.20 12.16
C LEU A 12 -7.31 -5.31 12.62
N THR A 13 -8.04 -4.21 12.51
CA THR A 13 -9.49 -4.21 12.67
C THR A 13 -10.13 -4.24 11.28
N LEU A 14 -10.89 -5.29 11.01
CA LEU A 14 -11.70 -5.44 9.79
C LEU A 14 -13.12 -5.02 10.11
N SER A 15 -13.66 -4.10 9.32
CA SER A 15 -15.06 -3.68 9.42
C SER A 15 -15.85 -4.26 8.26
N GLY A 16 -17.02 -4.80 8.54
CA GLY A 16 -17.87 -5.45 7.56
C GLY A 16 -19.33 -5.54 8.05
N ALA A 17 -20.02 -6.57 7.62
CA ALA A 17 -21.37 -6.89 8.06
C ALA A 17 -21.54 -8.40 8.15
N ASN A 18 -22.49 -8.85 8.99
CA ASN A 18 -22.83 -10.25 9.18
C ASN A 18 -21.65 -11.12 9.67
N ILE A 19 -20.73 -10.53 10.42
CA ILE A 19 -19.65 -11.28 11.08
C ILE A 19 -20.27 -12.05 12.26
N ALA A 20 -19.99 -13.35 12.34
CA ALA A 20 -20.52 -14.23 13.38
C ALA A 20 -19.40 -14.83 14.24
N PRO A 21 -19.65 -15.12 15.52
CA PRO A 21 -18.67 -15.71 16.45
C PRO A 21 -18.51 -17.22 16.22
N THR A 22 -17.93 -17.61 15.09
CA THR A 22 -17.76 -19.02 14.69
C THR A 22 -16.53 -19.70 15.33
N GLY A 23 -15.93 -19.05 16.32
CA GLY A 23 -14.80 -19.62 17.08
C GLY A 23 -13.57 -19.85 16.21
N SER A 24 -13.05 -21.08 16.19
CA SER A 24 -11.88 -21.46 15.41
C SER A 24 -12.07 -21.45 13.89
N LEU A 25 -13.32 -21.36 13.42
CA LEU A 25 -13.63 -21.24 11.99
C LEU A 25 -13.50 -19.78 11.47
N LEU A 26 -13.39 -18.81 12.39
CA LEU A 26 -13.19 -17.42 12.03
C LEU A 26 -11.71 -17.19 11.67
N LEU A 27 -11.43 -17.02 10.39
CA LEU A 27 -10.08 -16.90 9.86
C LEU A 27 -9.90 -15.64 9.02
N CYS A 28 -8.68 -15.08 9.06
CA CYS A 28 -8.22 -14.07 8.12
C CYS A 28 -7.23 -14.67 7.13
N ARG A 29 -7.37 -14.30 5.86
CA ARG A 29 -6.41 -14.62 4.80
C ARG A 29 -5.69 -13.35 4.37
N PHE A 30 -4.37 -13.47 4.26
CA PHE A 30 -3.47 -12.44 3.77
C PHE A 30 -2.82 -12.94 2.48
N ALA A 31 -3.17 -12.35 1.35
CA ALA A 31 -2.58 -12.68 0.06
C ALA A 31 -1.65 -11.54 -0.36
N ALA A 32 -0.37 -11.84 -0.54
CA ALA A 32 0.60 -10.85 -1.00
C ALA A 32 0.31 -10.46 -2.44
N VAL A 33 0.23 -9.15 -2.71
CA VAL A 33 0.15 -8.64 -4.08
C VAL A 33 1.57 -8.58 -4.63
N ALA A 34 1.89 -9.54 -5.49
CA ALA A 34 3.20 -9.60 -6.10
C ALA A 34 3.36 -8.59 -7.24
N ASP A 35 4.59 -8.16 -7.47
CA ASP A 35 4.98 -7.30 -8.58
C ASP A 35 5.34 -8.16 -9.79
N GLY A 36 4.54 -8.10 -10.87
CA GLY A 36 4.79 -8.79 -12.14
C GLY A 36 3.74 -9.84 -12.55
N GLU A 37 3.74 -10.18 -13.82
CA GLU A 37 2.74 -11.06 -14.47
C GLU A 37 2.81 -12.55 -14.05
N SER A 38 3.82 -12.96 -13.29
CA SER A 38 4.07 -14.38 -12.96
C SER A 38 4.21 -14.66 -11.47
N ALA A 39 3.75 -13.78 -10.62
CA ALA A 39 3.99 -13.90 -9.20
C ALA A 39 2.99 -14.84 -8.52
N SER A 40 3.50 -15.92 -7.98
CA SER A 40 2.75 -16.80 -7.07
C SER A 40 2.26 -15.98 -5.88
N LEU A 41 0.94 -15.93 -5.70
CA LEU A 41 0.34 -15.29 -4.54
C LEU A 41 0.68 -16.10 -3.30
N THR A 42 1.63 -15.62 -2.51
CA THR A 42 1.86 -16.19 -1.19
C THR A 42 0.67 -15.84 -0.30
N THR A 43 -0.04 -16.87 0.13
CA THR A 43 -1.23 -16.73 0.97
C THR A 43 -0.93 -17.29 2.35
N THR A 44 -1.22 -16.50 3.39
CA THR A 44 -1.11 -16.92 4.79
C THR A 44 -2.47 -16.75 5.45
N THR A 45 -2.86 -17.72 6.26
CA THR A 45 -4.06 -17.64 7.09
C THR A 45 -3.69 -17.46 8.56
N ALA A 46 -4.52 -16.73 9.30
CA ALA A 46 -4.38 -16.53 10.74
C ALA A 46 -5.75 -16.56 11.40
N PRO A 47 -5.85 -16.99 12.67
CA PRO A 47 -7.08 -16.89 13.44
C PRO A 47 -7.55 -15.43 13.53
N ALA A 48 -8.87 -15.25 13.46
CA ALA A 48 -9.50 -13.96 13.71
C ALA A 48 -10.28 -13.98 15.04
N SER A 49 -10.35 -12.83 15.67
CA SER A 49 -11.14 -12.63 16.88
C SER A 49 -12.41 -11.85 16.54
N TYR A 50 -13.55 -12.39 16.92
CA TYR A 50 -14.84 -11.70 16.83
C TYR A 50 -14.89 -10.56 17.86
N VAL A 51 -15.42 -9.42 17.45
CA VAL A 51 -15.70 -8.27 18.34
C VAL A 51 -17.21 -8.03 18.41
N ASP A 52 -17.83 -7.82 17.25
CA ASP A 52 -19.26 -7.59 17.08
C ASP A 52 -19.67 -7.96 15.63
N PRO A 53 -20.98 -7.94 15.27
CA PRO A 53 -21.44 -8.32 13.93
C PRO A 53 -20.88 -7.48 12.78
N GLY A 54 -20.27 -6.35 13.09
CA GLY A 54 -19.62 -5.46 12.12
C GLY A 54 -18.09 -5.46 12.20
N THR A 55 -17.49 -6.17 13.17
CA THR A 55 -16.07 -5.99 13.48
C THR A 55 -15.38 -7.31 13.85
N ALA A 56 -14.26 -7.59 13.20
CA ALA A 56 -13.33 -8.65 13.57
C ALA A 56 -11.88 -8.12 13.65
N ARG A 57 -11.02 -8.83 14.37
CA ARG A 57 -9.60 -8.50 14.51
C ARG A 57 -8.72 -9.65 14.04
N CYS A 58 -7.64 -9.29 13.34
CA CYS A 58 -6.64 -10.24 12.84
C CYS A 58 -5.23 -9.74 13.14
N ALA A 59 -4.33 -10.65 13.45
CA ALA A 59 -2.90 -10.36 13.48
C ALA A 59 -2.31 -10.63 12.08
N PRO A 60 -1.72 -9.63 11.40
CA PRO A 60 -1.03 -9.88 10.14
C PRO A 60 0.19 -10.77 10.38
N PRO A 61 0.60 -11.60 9.41
CA PRO A 61 1.81 -12.41 9.53
C PRO A 61 3.03 -11.50 9.67
N PRO A 62 4.12 -12.00 10.33
CA PRO A 62 5.39 -11.27 10.35
C PRO A 62 5.86 -10.97 8.91
N ALA A 63 6.64 -9.92 8.75
CA ALA A 63 7.09 -9.46 7.45
C ALA A 63 8.55 -9.07 7.46
N ASP A 64 9.20 -9.40 6.35
CA ASP A 64 10.60 -9.07 6.09
C ASP A 64 10.77 -7.75 5.30
N GLY A 65 9.69 -6.97 5.10
CA GLY A 65 9.76 -5.71 4.36
C GLY A 65 8.41 -5.10 3.99
N PRO A 66 8.45 -3.99 3.24
CA PRO A 66 7.26 -3.34 2.70
C PRO A 66 6.47 -4.27 1.78
N ALA A 67 5.15 -4.33 1.96
CA ALA A 67 4.28 -5.18 1.15
C ALA A 67 2.84 -4.65 1.11
N THR A 68 2.14 -4.97 0.03
CA THR A 68 0.69 -4.80 -0.05
C THR A 68 0.04 -6.18 0.02
N LEU A 69 -0.85 -6.36 0.98
CA LEU A 69 -1.60 -7.58 1.21
C LEU A 69 -3.08 -7.34 0.93
N LEU A 70 -3.73 -8.30 0.29
CA LEU A 70 -5.19 -8.39 0.23
C LEU A 70 -5.67 -9.21 1.41
N VAL A 71 -6.54 -8.63 2.22
CA VAL A 71 -7.08 -9.24 3.44
C VAL A 71 -8.53 -9.62 3.20
N SER A 72 -8.89 -10.85 3.52
CA SER A 72 -10.27 -11.33 3.51
C SER A 72 -10.58 -12.17 4.75
N LEU A 73 -11.86 -12.23 5.12
CA LEU A 73 -12.38 -12.96 6.29
C LEU A 73 -13.12 -14.20 5.83
N SER A 74 -13.00 -15.29 6.58
CA SER A 74 -13.82 -16.49 6.46
C SER A 74 -14.53 -16.76 7.79
N LEU A 75 -15.76 -17.27 7.72
CA LEU A 75 -16.57 -17.68 8.87
C LEU A 75 -16.69 -19.21 9.00
N ASP A 76 -16.15 -19.95 8.04
CA ASP A 76 -16.36 -21.39 7.82
C ASP A 76 -15.05 -22.19 7.74
N GLY A 77 -13.97 -21.66 8.32
CA GLY A 77 -12.70 -22.36 8.35
C GLY A 77 -11.87 -22.23 7.06
N GLY A 78 -12.28 -21.37 6.13
CA GLY A 78 -11.56 -21.12 4.89
C GLY A 78 -12.20 -21.71 3.64
N ASP A 79 -13.40 -22.31 3.76
CA ASP A 79 -14.14 -22.84 2.60
C ASP A 79 -14.65 -21.70 1.71
N ALA A 80 -15.16 -20.61 2.31
CA ALA A 80 -15.53 -19.40 1.60
C ALA A 80 -14.84 -18.15 2.19
N TRP A 81 -14.51 -17.19 1.33
CA TRP A 81 -13.85 -15.95 1.71
C TRP A 81 -14.68 -14.73 1.32
N ALA A 82 -14.82 -13.79 2.26
CA ALA A 82 -15.51 -12.54 2.00
C ALA A 82 -14.89 -11.76 0.85
N ALA A 83 -15.74 -11.19 0.01
CA ALA A 83 -15.37 -10.35 -1.12
C ALA A 83 -16.09 -8.99 -1.04
N PRO A 84 -15.46 -7.89 -1.51
CA PRO A 84 -14.08 -7.84 -2.01
C PRO A 84 -13.03 -7.94 -0.90
N ALA A 85 -11.85 -8.43 -1.20
CA ALA A 85 -10.70 -8.36 -0.29
C ALA A 85 -10.24 -6.91 -0.13
N VAL A 86 -9.78 -6.56 1.07
CA VAL A 86 -9.35 -5.18 1.41
C VAL A 86 -7.84 -5.07 1.36
N ALA A 87 -7.34 -4.05 0.68
CA ALA A 87 -5.89 -3.81 0.63
C ALA A 87 -5.37 -3.29 1.97
N PHE A 88 -4.25 -3.87 2.40
CA PHE A 88 -3.50 -3.47 3.57
C PHE A 88 -2.03 -3.31 3.17
N THR A 89 -1.45 -2.14 3.41
CA THR A 89 -0.07 -1.85 3.06
C THR A 89 0.79 -1.73 4.32
N ARG A 90 1.88 -2.49 4.34
CA ARG A 90 2.97 -2.36 5.30
C ARG A 90 4.09 -1.53 4.67
N TYR A 91 4.72 -0.69 5.46
CA TYR A 91 5.85 0.12 5.05
C TYR A 91 6.81 0.30 6.22
N ASP A 92 8.07 0.59 5.91
CA ASP A 92 9.07 0.97 6.89
C ASP A 92 8.97 2.49 7.12
N ALA A 93 8.58 2.89 8.34
CA ALA A 93 8.44 4.29 8.70
C ALA A 93 9.78 5.02 8.86
N LEU A 94 10.87 4.28 9.05
CA LEU A 94 12.21 4.81 9.21
C LEU A 94 12.99 4.92 7.90
N ALA A 95 12.51 4.23 6.84
CA ALA A 95 13.13 4.26 5.54
C ALA A 95 12.38 5.18 4.56
N PRO A 96 13.09 6.01 3.75
CA PRO A 96 12.46 6.77 2.69
C PRO A 96 11.94 5.86 1.58
N PRO A 97 10.93 6.29 0.80
CA PRO A 97 10.52 5.59 -0.40
C PRO A 97 11.64 5.66 -1.45
N SER A 98 11.86 4.58 -2.18
CA SER A 98 12.83 4.53 -3.27
C SER A 98 12.14 4.52 -4.63
N VAL A 99 12.77 5.13 -5.64
CA VAL A 99 12.28 5.14 -7.04
C VAL A 99 13.25 4.34 -7.89
N SER A 100 12.74 3.36 -8.63
CA SER A 100 13.52 2.55 -9.58
C SER A 100 13.19 2.85 -11.05
N ALA A 101 11.96 3.23 -11.36
CA ALA A 101 11.55 3.57 -12.71
C ALA A 101 10.31 4.49 -12.73
N VAL A 102 10.16 5.23 -13.83
CA VAL A 102 9.00 6.08 -14.11
C VAL A 102 8.48 5.77 -15.51
N ARG A 103 7.17 5.69 -15.67
CA ARG A 103 6.51 5.44 -16.97
C ARG A 103 5.29 6.35 -17.14
N PRO A 104 5.13 7.04 -18.28
CA PRO A 104 6.13 7.19 -19.33
C PRO A 104 7.35 7.97 -18.84
N ALA A 105 8.53 7.71 -19.45
CA ALA A 105 9.77 8.41 -19.12
C ALA A 105 9.84 9.82 -19.73
N ALA A 106 8.94 10.15 -20.64
CA ALA A 106 8.80 11.46 -21.28
C ALA A 106 7.33 11.81 -21.49
N SER A 107 7.02 13.08 -21.43
CA SER A 107 5.68 13.63 -21.73
C SER A 107 5.80 15.00 -22.40
N GLY A 108 4.69 15.46 -23.01
CA GLY A 108 4.58 16.84 -23.47
C GLY A 108 4.67 17.86 -22.32
N THR A 109 5.01 19.09 -22.64
CA THR A 109 5.15 20.18 -21.67
C THR A 109 3.81 20.83 -21.32
N ASP A 110 2.84 20.72 -22.19
CA ASP A 110 1.53 21.39 -22.17
C ASP A 110 0.43 20.62 -21.43
N GLU A 111 0.65 19.35 -21.16
CA GLU A 111 -0.29 18.52 -20.42
C GLU A 111 0.38 17.90 -19.19
N GLY A 112 -0.18 18.12 -18.01
CA GLY A 112 0.27 17.44 -16.79
C GLY A 112 0.11 15.92 -16.91
N ALA A 113 1.16 15.23 -17.31
CA ALA A 113 1.14 13.79 -17.57
C ALA A 113 0.88 12.97 -16.30
N ARG A 114 0.09 11.90 -16.46
CA ARG A 114 -0.01 10.88 -15.43
C ARG A 114 1.16 9.92 -15.57
N VAL A 115 1.95 9.82 -14.53
CA VAL A 115 3.10 8.91 -14.48
C VAL A 115 2.87 7.83 -13.45
N VAL A 116 3.31 6.63 -13.77
CA VAL A 116 3.40 5.50 -12.84
C VAL A 116 4.85 5.39 -12.40
N VAL A 117 5.06 5.41 -11.11
CA VAL A 117 6.37 5.32 -10.47
C VAL A 117 6.51 3.93 -9.89
N HIS A 118 7.59 3.25 -10.23
CA HIS A 118 7.99 1.97 -9.65
C HIS A 118 9.10 2.20 -8.62
N GLY A 119 9.11 1.41 -7.57
CA GLY A 119 10.09 1.55 -6.51
C GLY A 119 9.78 0.66 -5.31
N SER A 120 10.05 1.16 -4.12
CA SER A 120 9.71 0.44 -2.89
C SER A 120 9.31 1.39 -1.77
N ASN A 121 8.71 0.82 -0.73
CA ASN A 121 8.28 1.52 0.47
C ASN A 121 7.21 2.59 0.23
N PHE A 122 6.37 2.43 -0.79
CA PHE A 122 5.25 3.35 -1.03
C PHE A 122 4.08 3.00 -0.11
N ALA A 123 3.52 4.02 0.53
CA ALA A 123 2.43 3.86 1.45
C ALA A 123 1.39 4.97 1.27
N PRO A 124 0.07 4.68 1.35
CA PRO A 124 -0.99 5.66 1.23
C PRO A 124 -1.10 6.50 2.52
N THR A 125 -0.01 7.17 2.91
CA THR A 125 0.03 8.08 4.05
C THR A 125 -0.60 9.42 3.70
N GLU A 126 -1.03 10.14 4.72
CA GLU A 126 -1.41 11.54 4.57
C GLU A 126 -0.17 12.36 4.20
N GLY A 127 -0.23 13.06 3.05
CA GLY A 127 0.93 13.80 2.52
C GLY A 127 1.85 13.01 1.60
N PHE A 128 1.50 11.76 1.20
CA PHE A 128 2.23 11.06 0.15
C PHE A 128 2.21 11.87 -1.14
N SER A 129 3.38 12.26 -1.62
CA SER A 129 3.53 13.24 -2.70
C SER A 129 4.72 12.96 -3.60
N CYS A 130 4.64 13.51 -4.82
CA CYS A 130 5.69 13.49 -5.83
C CYS A 130 6.19 14.93 -6.05
N THR A 131 7.50 15.09 -6.15
CA THR A 131 8.15 16.36 -6.49
C THR A 131 8.99 16.18 -7.74
N PHE A 132 8.74 17.01 -8.76
CA PHE A 132 9.45 17.00 -10.04
C PHE A 132 10.41 18.20 -10.08
N GLY A 133 11.72 17.93 -9.99
CA GLY A 133 12.73 18.99 -9.89
C GLY A 133 12.44 19.93 -8.72
N ASP A 134 12.34 21.22 -9.02
CA ASP A 134 12.03 22.28 -8.04
C ASP A 134 10.54 22.66 -8.00
N ALA A 135 9.69 21.92 -8.70
CA ALA A 135 8.24 22.18 -8.72
C ALA A 135 7.62 21.86 -7.35
N PRO A 136 6.50 22.51 -6.99
CA PRO A 136 5.75 22.17 -5.79
C PRO A 136 5.34 20.70 -5.74
N PRO A 137 5.32 20.06 -4.54
CA PRO A 137 4.86 18.69 -4.40
C PRO A 137 3.42 18.52 -4.91
N THR A 138 3.17 17.47 -5.67
CA THR A 138 1.84 17.06 -6.12
C THR A 138 1.39 15.80 -5.38
N PRO A 139 0.11 15.67 -5.00
CA PRO A 139 -0.40 14.48 -4.34
C PRO A 139 -0.11 13.22 -5.16
N ALA A 140 0.35 12.18 -4.48
CA ALA A 140 0.59 10.85 -5.05
C ALA A 140 -0.44 9.85 -4.54
N THR A 141 -0.73 8.84 -5.34
CA THR A 141 -1.57 7.71 -4.94
C THR A 141 -0.72 6.45 -4.91
N ALA A 142 -0.53 5.85 -3.74
CA ALA A 142 0.09 4.53 -3.64
C ALA A 142 -0.91 3.48 -4.13
N LEU A 143 -0.56 2.77 -5.19
CA LEU A 143 -1.32 1.65 -5.73
C LEU A 143 -0.91 0.34 -5.05
N ARG A 144 0.37 0.22 -4.72
CA ARG A 144 1.02 -0.89 -4.00
C ARG A 144 2.25 -0.33 -3.28
N SER A 145 2.85 -1.13 -2.42
CA SER A 145 4.13 -0.76 -1.78
C SER A 145 5.29 -0.53 -2.78
N SER A 146 5.15 -1.02 -4.02
CA SER A 146 6.13 -0.89 -5.10
C SER A 146 5.66 -0.05 -6.28
N MET A 147 4.42 0.45 -6.26
CA MET A 147 3.84 1.21 -7.39
C MET A 147 3.02 2.39 -6.90
N ALA A 148 3.30 3.56 -7.43
CA ALA A 148 2.57 4.79 -7.16
C ALA A 148 2.17 5.50 -8.46
N ARG A 149 1.17 6.35 -8.38
CA ARG A 149 0.72 7.22 -9.46
C ARG A 149 0.90 8.67 -9.04
N CYS A 150 1.52 9.45 -9.93
CA CYS A 150 1.70 10.88 -9.79
C CYS A 150 1.17 11.62 -11.01
N ARG A 151 1.00 12.93 -10.87
CA ARG A 151 0.76 13.83 -11.99
C ARG A 151 1.94 14.79 -12.12
N ALA A 152 2.60 14.79 -13.27
CA ALA A 152 3.67 15.76 -13.57
C ALA A 152 3.07 17.16 -13.73
N PRO A 153 3.77 18.22 -13.30
CA PRO A 153 3.33 19.59 -13.54
C PRO A 153 3.41 19.95 -15.02
N VAL A 154 2.63 20.95 -15.43
CA VAL A 154 2.81 21.63 -16.70
C VAL A 154 4.07 22.50 -16.58
N VAL A 155 4.91 22.50 -17.61
CA VAL A 155 6.17 23.27 -17.63
C VAL A 155 6.27 24.09 -18.92
N ALA A 156 6.91 25.26 -18.82
CA ALA A 156 7.03 26.18 -19.96
C ALA A 156 8.11 25.77 -20.98
N SER A 157 9.07 24.93 -20.57
CA SER A 157 10.18 24.51 -21.43
C SER A 157 10.46 23.03 -21.26
N SER A 158 10.97 22.39 -22.31
CA SER A 158 11.44 21.02 -22.27
C SER A 158 12.73 20.88 -21.44
N GLY A 159 12.90 19.76 -20.78
CA GLY A 159 14.07 19.46 -19.97
C GLY A 159 13.95 18.11 -19.28
N THR A 160 15.03 17.69 -18.63
CA THR A 160 15.06 16.51 -17.77
C THR A 160 15.01 16.95 -16.32
N VAL A 161 14.09 16.39 -15.55
CA VAL A 161 13.94 16.69 -14.12
C VAL A 161 14.00 15.43 -13.29
N GLY A 162 14.57 15.54 -12.09
CA GLY A 162 14.53 14.45 -11.11
C GLY A 162 13.15 14.30 -10.51
N LEU A 163 12.73 13.07 -10.19
CA LEU A 163 11.52 12.77 -9.44
C LEU A 163 11.86 12.27 -8.05
N ARG A 164 11.24 12.87 -7.04
CA ARG A 164 11.33 12.45 -5.63
C ARG A 164 9.95 12.13 -5.10
N LEU A 165 9.86 11.15 -4.21
CA LEU A 165 8.66 10.84 -3.45
C LEU A 165 8.88 11.12 -1.96
N SER A 166 7.81 11.56 -1.30
CA SER A 166 7.76 11.73 0.15
C SER A 166 6.53 11.05 0.71
N LEU A 167 6.68 10.34 1.84
CA LEU A 167 5.56 9.73 2.54
C LEU A 167 4.71 10.73 3.34
N GLY A 168 5.16 11.99 3.47
CA GLY A 168 4.52 12.95 4.37
C GLY A 168 4.73 12.57 5.85
N GLY A 169 4.66 13.52 6.75
CA GLY A 169 4.84 13.24 8.18
C GLY A 169 6.30 13.11 8.60
N GLY A 170 7.00 14.26 8.64
CA GLY A 170 8.15 14.50 9.51
C GLY A 170 9.44 13.70 9.33
N GLY A 171 9.54 12.84 8.36
CA GLY A 171 10.72 12.03 8.09
C GLY A 171 11.51 12.54 6.90
N GLY A 172 12.63 13.16 7.18
CA GLY A 172 13.78 13.48 6.37
C GLY A 172 13.64 13.58 4.86
N MET A 173 13.77 14.77 4.34
CA MET A 173 14.19 14.96 2.95
C MET A 173 15.57 14.33 2.79
N SER A 174 15.66 13.26 2.02
CA SER A 174 16.93 12.81 1.47
C SER A 174 17.29 13.72 0.32
N ALA A 175 18.40 14.39 0.44
CA ALA A 175 19.03 15.21 -0.60
C ALA A 175 19.57 14.34 -1.71
#